data_06156800d5bc6e1aa2d65e160fd32e7d
#
_entry.id   06156800d5bc6e1aa2d65e160fd32e7d
#
_cell.length_a   1.000
_cell.length_b   1.000
_cell.length_c   1.000
_cell.angle_alpha   90.00
_cell.angle_beta   90.00
_cell.angle_gamma   90.00
#
_symmetry.space_group_name_H-M   'P 1'
#
loop_
_entity.id
_entity.type
_entity.pdbx_description
1 polymer ?
#
loop_
_entity_poly.entity_id
_entity_poly.type
_entity_poly.pdbx_seq_one_letter_code
_entity_poly.pdbx_strand_id
1 'polypeptide(L)'
;MNLLNYKHSIPSLFILSGRIYQKNFISILFLTAALVAPAFFMGFAGWGETESIVFFLSVHLLEGAITLGVIGLAFGSFFPTLSILRAFRSPLFLGSIHVAILQYLLFITGVMGLTLPFPFSILVVTLWLGGLLLTSMAQPVFIVEGVRGMRALLRSIQLARGDLSRVFIVVVISTVLQFVVFALLFSIFMPDLNLNIEPDDSGALPILLSEILNDPGVTMAIRWSQYLASLLFYPFASLLSTFLYFDLAQRQQVLNLEHLEKFSNQLFGTDINEKAAADKQAAEEEIIETPVAEIVDPEPSAEDKEK
;
A
#
# COMPACT_ATOMS: atom_id res chain seq x y z
N MET A 1 14.18 6.41 -15.04
CA MET A 1 13.30 7.50 -14.55
C MET A 1 13.54 7.64 -13.06
N ASN A 2 14.08 8.78 -12.61
CA ASN A 2 14.44 8.97 -11.18
C ASN A 2 13.16 9.17 -10.35
N LEU A 3 12.45 8.09 -10.02
CA LEU A 3 11.20 8.10 -9.25
C LEU A 3 11.34 8.80 -7.89
N LEU A 4 12.54 8.76 -7.31
CA LEU A 4 12.80 9.22 -5.94
C LEU A 4 13.41 10.63 -5.87
N ASN A 5 13.77 11.24 -7.01
CA ASN A 5 14.56 12.48 -7.03
C ASN A 5 13.73 13.75 -7.33
N TYR A 6 12.41 13.70 -7.22
CA TYR A 6 11.54 14.83 -7.49
C TYR A 6 10.69 15.23 -6.29
N LYS A 7 10.54 16.55 -6.11
CA LYS A 7 9.53 17.10 -5.20
C LYS A 7 8.18 17.06 -5.90
N HIS A 8 7.30 16.22 -5.43
CA HIS A 8 5.98 16.00 -6.04
C HIS A 8 4.95 17.03 -5.52
N SER A 9 3.99 17.41 -6.35
CA SER A 9 2.75 18.02 -5.87
C SER A 9 1.82 16.95 -5.29
N ILE A 10 0.84 17.33 -4.46
CA ILE A 10 -0.11 16.35 -3.89
C ILE A 10 -0.81 15.57 -5.00
N PRO A 11 -1.40 16.20 -6.06
CA PRO A 11 -2.01 15.44 -7.14
C PRO A 11 -1.03 14.49 -7.86
N SER A 12 0.24 14.90 -8.02
CA SER A 12 1.23 14.04 -8.67
C SER A 12 1.58 12.80 -7.86
N LEU A 13 1.51 12.85 -6.52
CA LEU A 13 1.67 11.66 -5.67
C LEU A 13 0.57 10.62 -5.95
N PHE A 14 -0.70 11.07 -6.05
CA PHE A 14 -1.83 10.20 -6.38
C PHE A 14 -1.70 9.60 -7.78
N ILE A 15 -1.36 10.43 -8.78
CA ILE A 15 -1.19 9.97 -10.18
C ILE A 15 -0.03 8.97 -10.28
N LEU A 16 1.10 9.24 -9.62
CA LEU A 16 2.26 8.35 -9.62
C LEU A 16 1.94 7.01 -8.95
N SER A 17 1.31 7.04 -7.76
CA SER A 17 0.86 5.84 -7.05
C SER A 17 -0.11 5.03 -7.90
N GLY A 18 -1.08 5.67 -8.55
CA GLY A 18 -2.04 5.02 -9.44
C GLY A 18 -1.38 4.36 -10.65
N ARG A 19 -0.45 5.03 -11.32
CA ARG A 19 0.29 4.46 -12.46
C ARG A 19 1.13 3.24 -12.07
N ILE A 20 1.84 3.32 -10.94
CA ILE A 20 2.65 2.19 -10.45
C ILE A 20 1.75 1.04 -10.02
N TYR A 21 0.64 1.34 -9.34
CA TYR A 21 -0.35 0.35 -8.96
C TYR A 21 -0.90 -0.39 -10.19
N GLN A 22 -1.36 0.34 -11.21
CA GLN A 22 -1.90 -0.24 -12.44
C GLN A 22 -0.85 -1.07 -13.19
N LYS A 23 0.37 -0.55 -13.35
CA LYS A 23 1.45 -1.24 -14.08
C LYS A 23 1.88 -2.55 -13.40
N ASN A 24 1.84 -2.61 -12.07
CA ASN A 24 2.29 -3.75 -11.29
C ASN A 24 1.14 -4.44 -10.55
N PHE A 25 -0.10 -4.27 -11.02
CA PHE A 25 -1.32 -4.68 -10.32
C PHE A 25 -1.27 -6.13 -9.85
N ILE A 26 -0.95 -7.07 -10.74
CA ILE A 26 -0.92 -8.50 -10.44
C ILE A 26 0.14 -8.82 -9.37
N SER A 27 1.34 -8.24 -9.49
CA SER A 27 2.43 -8.45 -8.54
C SER A 27 2.10 -7.91 -7.15
N ILE A 28 1.50 -6.73 -7.10
CA ILE A 28 1.08 -6.06 -5.87
C ILE A 28 -0.11 -6.82 -5.24
N LEU A 29 -1.09 -7.24 -6.06
CA LEU A 29 -2.24 -8.02 -5.60
C LEU A 29 -1.80 -9.36 -5.00
N PHE A 30 -0.88 -10.06 -5.66
CA PHE A 30 -0.33 -11.32 -5.14
C PHE A 30 0.40 -11.11 -3.80
N LEU A 31 1.23 -10.07 -3.69
CA LEU A 31 1.92 -9.73 -2.46
C LEU A 31 0.92 -9.41 -1.33
N THR A 32 -0.11 -8.63 -1.63
CA THR A 32 -1.17 -8.27 -0.68
C THR A 32 -1.94 -9.50 -0.22
N ALA A 33 -2.35 -10.35 -1.17
CA ALA A 33 -3.05 -11.59 -0.88
C ALA A 33 -2.20 -12.49 0.04
N ALA A 34 -0.91 -12.66 -0.26
CA ALA A 34 -0.01 -13.48 0.53
C ALA A 34 0.14 -12.98 1.98
N LEU A 35 0.18 -11.66 2.20
CA LEU A 35 0.32 -11.08 3.53
C LEU A 35 -0.99 -10.99 4.32
N VAL A 36 -2.13 -10.76 3.65
CA VAL A 36 -3.44 -10.61 4.30
C VAL A 36 -4.17 -11.94 4.48
N ALA A 37 -3.85 -12.97 3.67
CA ALA A 37 -4.48 -14.28 3.74
C ALA A 37 -4.52 -14.90 5.15
N PRO A 38 -3.47 -14.84 5.98
CA PRO A 38 -3.53 -15.42 7.34
C PRO A 38 -4.67 -14.81 8.18
N ALA A 39 -4.86 -13.50 8.14
CA ALA A 39 -5.94 -12.84 8.85
C ALA A 39 -7.32 -13.26 8.33
N PHE A 40 -7.46 -13.36 7.01
CA PHE A 40 -8.67 -13.82 6.36
C PHE A 40 -9.07 -15.23 6.84
N PHE A 41 -8.13 -16.18 6.80
CA PHE A 41 -8.39 -17.55 7.28
C PHE A 41 -8.74 -17.61 8.77
N MET A 42 -8.10 -16.79 9.61
CA MET A 42 -8.44 -16.72 11.04
C MET A 42 -9.85 -16.20 11.27
N GLY A 43 -10.30 -15.22 10.47
CA GLY A 43 -11.67 -14.71 10.52
C GLY A 43 -12.71 -15.79 10.21
N PHE A 44 -12.48 -16.62 9.19
CA PHE A 44 -13.35 -17.75 8.87
C PHE A 44 -13.28 -18.88 9.92
N ALA A 45 -12.16 -19.05 10.58
CA ALA A 45 -12.01 -20.01 11.68
C ALA A 45 -12.67 -19.55 13.00
N GLY A 46 -13.25 -18.36 13.04
CA GLY A 46 -13.94 -17.83 14.22
C GLY A 46 -13.00 -17.24 15.29
N TRP A 47 -11.75 -16.92 14.96
CA TRP A 47 -10.75 -16.36 15.89
C TRP A 47 -10.81 -14.82 15.96
N GLY A 48 -12.01 -14.25 16.14
CA GLY A 48 -12.32 -12.85 15.96
C GLY A 48 -11.32 -11.82 16.50
N GLU A 49 -10.89 -11.93 17.77
CA GLU A 49 -9.90 -10.98 18.34
C GLU A 49 -8.51 -11.17 17.71
N THR A 50 -8.08 -12.40 17.52
CA THR A 50 -6.78 -12.74 16.92
C THR A 50 -6.74 -12.30 15.43
N GLU A 51 -7.87 -12.44 14.73
CA GLU A 51 -8.04 -11.95 13.36
C GLU A 51 -7.68 -10.47 13.25
N SER A 52 -8.24 -9.63 14.13
CA SER A 52 -8.04 -8.19 14.12
C SER A 52 -6.58 -7.80 14.33
N ILE A 53 -5.88 -8.49 15.24
CA ILE A 53 -4.45 -8.28 15.49
C ILE A 53 -3.63 -8.67 14.26
N VAL A 54 -3.87 -9.86 13.72
CA VAL A 54 -3.13 -10.37 12.56
C VAL A 54 -3.41 -9.52 11.33
N PHE A 55 -4.65 -9.07 11.13
CA PHE A 55 -5.02 -8.16 10.05
C PHE A 55 -4.26 -6.83 10.14
N PHE A 56 -4.24 -6.21 11.32
CA PHE A 56 -3.51 -4.96 11.53
C PHE A 56 -2.01 -5.11 11.25
N LEU A 57 -1.39 -6.19 11.78
CA LEU A 57 0.02 -6.49 11.52
C LEU A 57 0.28 -6.72 10.03
N SER A 58 -0.60 -7.46 9.35
CA SER A 58 -0.49 -7.76 7.91
C SER A 58 -0.51 -6.49 7.05
N VAL A 59 -1.37 -5.52 7.38
CA VAL A 59 -1.46 -4.25 6.66
C VAL A 59 -0.17 -3.44 6.80
N HIS A 60 0.41 -3.37 8.00
CA HIS A 60 1.67 -2.66 8.21
C HIS A 60 2.87 -3.40 7.60
N LEU A 61 2.87 -4.72 7.61
CA LEU A 61 3.87 -5.51 6.88
C LEU A 61 3.77 -5.28 5.38
N LEU A 62 2.55 -5.16 4.84
CA LEU A 62 2.33 -4.81 3.44
C LEU A 62 2.91 -3.44 3.11
N GLU A 63 2.76 -2.44 3.97
CA GLU A 63 3.35 -1.12 3.77
C GLU A 63 4.88 -1.20 3.66
N GLY A 64 5.53 -1.95 4.54
CA GLY A 64 6.98 -2.22 4.44
C GLY A 64 7.37 -2.96 3.15
N ALA A 65 6.58 -3.96 2.76
CA ALA A 65 6.78 -4.73 1.53
C ALA A 65 6.63 -3.86 0.26
N ILE A 66 5.63 -3.00 0.23
CA ILE A 66 5.42 -2.03 -0.86
C ILE A 66 6.58 -1.03 -0.93
N THR A 67 7.08 -0.56 0.22
CA THR A 67 8.24 0.33 0.26
C THR A 67 9.48 -0.34 -0.36
N LEU A 68 9.75 -1.60 -0.04
CA LEU A 68 10.79 -2.39 -0.71
C LEU A 68 10.55 -2.52 -2.21
N GLY A 69 9.30 -2.74 -2.62
CA GLY A 69 8.91 -2.81 -4.03
C GLY A 69 9.18 -1.50 -4.79
N VAL A 70 8.90 -0.36 -4.17
CA VAL A 70 9.18 0.97 -4.75
C VAL A 70 10.69 1.21 -4.89
N ILE A 71 11.50 0.78 -3.90
CA ILE A 71 12.96 0.83 -3.99
C ILE A 71 13.44 -0.05 -5.16
N GLY A 72 12.95 -1.30 -5.25
CA GLY A 72 13.27 -2.19 -6.37
C GLY A 72 12.90 -1.61 -7.73
N LEU A 73 11.74 -0.96 -7.84
CA LEU A 73 11.33 -0.25 -9.07
C LEU A 73 12.23 0.93 -9.42
N ALA A 74 12.72 1.65 -8.41
CA ALA A 74 13.55 2.83 -8.63
C ALA A 74 14.92 2.49 -9.22
N PHE A 75 15.50 1.36 -8.81
CA PHE A 75 16.84 0.93 -9.20
C PHE A 75 16.85 -0.28 -10.13
N GLY A 76 15.81 -1.11 -10.14
CA GLY A 76 15.76 -2.37 -10.89
C GLY A 76 14.72 -2.42 -12.03
N SER A 77 13.95 -1.35 -12.27
CA SER A 77 12.94 -1.26 -13.33
C SER A 77 11.76 -2.25 -13.24
N PHE A 78 11.67 -3.08 -12.21
CA PHE A 78 10.57 -4.02 -11.98
C PHE A 78 10.20 -4.13 -10.49
N PHE A 79 9.00 -4.68 -10.20
CA PHE A 79 8.53 -4.90 -8.83
C PHE A 79 8.95 -6.31 -8.36
N PRO A 80 9.96 -6.45 -7.49
CA PRO A 80 10.60 -7.73 -7.18
C PRO A 80 9.82 -8.53 -6.12
N THR A 81 8.60 -8.99 -6.44
CA THR A 81 7.67 -9.61 -5.47
C THR A 81 8.27 -10.81 -4.72
N LEU A 82 8.92 -11.73 -5.42
CA LEU A 82 9.50 -12.93 -4.79
C LEU A 82 10.69 -12.58 -3.88
N SER A 83 11.51 -11.62 -4.28
CA SER A 83 12.64 -11.16 -3.46
C SER A 83 12.17 -10.39 -2.23
N ILE A 84 11.07 -9.64 -2.34
CA ILE A 84 10.43 -9.02 -1.20
C ILE A 84 9.98 -10.11 -0.20
N LEU A 85 9.29 -11.16 -0.66
CA LEU A 85 8.87 -12.26 0.20
C LEU A 85 10.07 -13.02 0.81
N ARG A 86 11.18 -13.16 0.10
CA ARG A 86 12.43 -13.71 0.66
C ARG A 86 13.06 -12.76 1.69
N ALA A 87 13.05 -11.45 1.44
CA ALA A 87 13.56 -10.46 2.37
C ALA A 87 12.82 -10.47 3.72
N PHE A 88 11.54 -10.87 3.74
CA PHE A 88 10.78 -11.08 4.96
C PHE A 88 11.26 -12.27 5.83
N ARG A 89 12.15 -13.12 5.35
CA ARG A 89 12.86 -14.12 6.17
C ARG A 89 14.06 -13.54 6.93
N SER A 90 14.38 -12.27 6.71
CA SER A 90 15.53 -11.56 7.27
C SER A 90 15.16 -10.77 8.53
N PRO A 91 16.13 -10.16 9.23
CA PRO A 91 15.90 -9.24 10.36
C PRO A 91 14.97 -8.05 10.03
N LEU A 92 14.75 -7.73 8.74
CA LEU A 92 13.80 -6.70 8.30
C LEU A 92 12.36 -7.05 8.71
N PHE A 93 12.00 -8.34 8.64
CA PHE A 93 10.67 -8.79 9.06
C PHE A 93 10.41 -8.51 10.55
N LEU A 94 11.33 -8.93 11.41
CA LEU A 94 11.20 -8.71 12.85
C LEU A 94 11.16 -7.22 13.21
N GLY A 95 11.96 -6.40 12.51
CA GLY A 95 11.94 -4.96 12.69
C GLY A 95 10.62 -4.33 12.25
N SER A 96 10.05 -4.78 11.13
CA SER A 96 8.76 -4.33 10.60
C SER A 96 7.61 -4.72 11.55
N ILE A 97 7.61 -5.95 12.07
CA ILE A 97 6.65 -6.39 13.10
C ILE A 97 6.76 -5.51 14.34
N HIS A 98 7.96 -5.21 14.80
CA HIS A 98 8.14 -4.36 15.99
C HIS A 98 7.52 -2.96 15.79
N VAL A 99 7.72 -2.34 14.63
CA VAL A 99 7.09 -1.05 14.30
C VAL A 99 5.56 -1.21 14.24
N ALA A 100 5.06 -2.28 13.61
CA ALA A 100 3.63 -2.57 13.52
C ALA A 100 2.98 -2.79 14.90
N ILE A 101 3.65 -3.50 15.82
CA ILE A 101 3.17 -3.67 17.21
C ILE A 101 3.06 -2.32 17.92
N LEU A 102 4.05 -1.44 17.78
CA LEU A 102 3.99 -0.11 18.40
C LEU A 102 2.85 0.74 17.83
N GLN A 103 2.60 0.66 16.52
CA GLN A 103 1.44 1.32 15.89
C GLN A 103 0.12 0.70 16.36
N TYR A 104 0.07 -0.63 16.55
CA TYR A 104 -1.09 -1.31 17.10
C TYR A 104 -1.39 -0.89 18.54
N LEU A 105 -0.35 -0.77 19.40
CA LEU A 105 -0.52 -0.26 20.75
C LEU A 105 -1.04 1.17 20.77
N LEU A 106 -0.56 2.02 19.87
CA LEU A 106 -1.09 3.36 19.68
C LEU A 106 -2.57 3.31 19.25
N PHE A 107 -2.93 2.41 18.33
CA PHE A 107 -4.30 2.22 17.88
C PHE A 107 -5.23 1.80 19.01
N ILE A 108 -4.87 0.77 19.79
CA ILE A 108 -5.66 0.31 20.94
C ILE A 108 -5.85 1.41 21.98
N THR A 109 -4.80 2.17 22.27
CA THR A 109 -4.88 3.30 23.23
C THR A 109 -5.97 4.29 22.83
N GLY A 110 -6.10 4.57 21.53
CA GLY A 110 -7.16 5.45 21.03
C GLY A 110 -8.56 4.83 21.14
N VAL A 111 -8.70 3.55 20.79
CA VAL A 111 -9.97 2.84 20.93
C VAL A 111 -10.42 2.80 22.40
N MET A 112 -9.51 2.50 23.32
CA MET A 112 -9.80 2.58 24.76
C MET A 112 -10.14 4.00 25.21
N GLY A 113 -9.59 5.02 24.57
CA GLY A 113 -9.94 6.42 24.82
C GLY A 113 -11.40 6.75 24.53
N LEU A 114 -12.05 6.03 23.60
CA LEU A 114 -13.49 6.21 23.31
C LEU A 114 -14.39 5.81 24.47
N THR A 115 -13.94 4.94 25.38
CA THR A 115 -14.71 4.51 26.55
C THR A 115 -14.64 5.49 27.72
N LEU A 116 -13.79 6.52 27.62
CA LEU A 116 -13.65 7.52 28.67
C LEU A 116 -14.86 8.47 28.69
N PRO A 117 -15.23 9.00 29.87
CA PRO A 117 -16.28 10.01 29.96
C PRO A 117 -15.94 11.28 29.18
N PHE A 118 -16.96 11.93 28.61
CA PHE A 118 -16.83 13.29 28.06
C PHE A 118 -16.42 14.27 29.19
N PRO A 119 -15.43 15.18 28.97
CA PRO A 119 -14.75 15.55 27.70
C PRO A 119 -13.42 14.81 27.44
N PHE A 120 -13.00 13.90 28.34
CA PHE A 120 -11.70 13.23 28.22
C PHE A 120 -11.59 12.39 26.95
N SER A 121 -12.69 11.76 26.52
CA SER A 121 -12.74 10.99 25.29
C SER A 121 -12.36 11.84 24.06
N ILE A 122 -12.86 13.08 23.96
CA ILE A 122 -12.54 13.97 22.83
C ILE A 122 -11.04 14.31 22.83
N LEU A 123 -10.48 14.60 23.98
CA LEU A 123 -9.05 14.91 24.10
C LEU A 123 -8.18 13.70 23.65
N VAL A 124 -8.48 12.52 24.19
CA VAL A 124 -7.72 11.31 23.87
C VAL A 124 -7.88 10.93 22.39
N VAL A 125 -9.08 11.00 21.82
CA VAL A 125 -9.33 10.73 20.40
C VAL A 125 -8.59 11.72 19.50
N THR A 126 -8.59 13.01 19.85
CA THR A 126 -7.86 14.03 19.09
C THR A 126 -6.35 13.76 19.09
N LEU A 127 -5.78 13.46 20.26
CA LEU A 127 -4.36 13.12 20.37
C LEU A 127 -4.03 11.82 19.64
N TRP A 128 -4.92 10.84 19.69
CA TRP A 128 -4.78 9.57 18.98
C TRP A 128 -4.80 9.74 17.46
N LEU A 129 -5.78 10.46 16.91
CA LEU A 129 -5.84 10.75 15.47
C LEU A 129 -4.57 11.51 15.02
N GLY A 130 -4.12 12.49 15.81
CA GLY A 130 -2.86 13.17 15.57
C GLY A 130 -1.66 12.23 15.59
N GLY A 131 -1.62 11.31 16.55
CA GLY A 131 -0.59 10.28 16.67
C GLY A 131 -0.55 9.34 15.44
N LEU A 132 -1.69 8.82 15.01
CA LEU A 132 -1.80 7.99 13.82
C LEU A 132 -1.34 8.72 12.57
N LEU A 133 -1.78 9.97 12.39
CA LEU A 133 -1.35 10.82 11.27
C LEU A 133 0.18 10.99 11.25
N LEU A 134 0.77 11.35 12.39
CA LEU A 134 2.20 11.61 12.50
C LEU A 134 3.06 10.36 12.36
N THR A 135 2.54 9.18 12.68
CA THR A 135 3.24 7.90 12.57
C THR A 135 2.92 7.13 11.29
N SER A 136 2.15 7.70 10.39
CA SER A 136 1.70 7.06 9.14
C SER A 136 2.85 6.62 8.22
N MET A 137 4.04 7.18 8.34
CA MET A 137 5.21 6.84 7.54
C MET A 137 6.25 6.00 8.30
N ALA A 138 5.90 5.43 9.46
CA ALA A 138 6.88 4.74 10.31
C ALA A 138 7.48 3.49 9.64
N GLN A 139 6.70 2.77 8.83
CA GLN A 139 7.18 1.62 8.08
C GLN A 139 8.16 2.02 6.95
N PRO A 140 7.84 3.00 6.06
CA PRO A 140 8.82 3.53 5.11
C PRO A 140 10.10 4.04 5.77
N VAL A 141 9.99 4.77 6.88
CA VAL A 141 11.16 5.24 7.66
C VAL A 141 12.03 4.07 8.12
N PHE A 142 11.40 3.04 8.71
CA PHE A 142 12.14 1.85 9.15
C PHE A 142 12.87 1.17 8.00
N ILE A 143 12.19 0.94 6.87
CA ILE A 143 12.76 0.23 5.72
C ILE A 143 13.89 1.03 5.07
N VAL A 144 13.73 2.35 4.92
CA VAL A 144 14.68 3.20 4.17
C VAL A 144 15.84 3.65 5.04
N GLU A 145 15.57 4.11 6.26
CA GLU A 145 16.60 4.66 7.17
C GLU A 145 17.20 3.60 8.11
N GLY A 146 16.64 2.39 8.19
CA GLY A 146 17.12 1.30 9.05
C GLY A 146 16.90 1.55 10.56
N VAL A 147 16.17 2.61 10.93
CA VAL A 147 15.88 2.96 12.32
C VAL A 147 14.74 2.13 12.89
N ARG A 148 14.93 1.50 14.06
CA ARG A 148 14.01 0.47 14.58
C ARG A 148 13.09 0.97 15.69
N GLY A 149 11.91 0.35 15.78
CA GLY A 149 10.98 0.51 16.90
C GLY A 149 10.55 1.95 17.12
N MET A 150 10.61 2.43 18.35
CA MET A 150 10.19 3.79 18.73
C MET A 150 10.93 4.90 17.97
N ARG A 151 12.19 4.65 17.57
CA ARG A 151 12.95 5.64 16.79
C ARG A 151 12.34 5.84 15.40
N ALA A 152 11.78 4.80 14.77
CA ALA A 152 11.09 4.91 13.50
C ALA A 152 9.82 5.77 13.63
N LEU A 153 9.04 5.59 14.70
CA LEU A 153 7.87 6.44 14.98
C LEU A 153 8.27 7.89 15.20
N LEU A 154 9.27 8.15 16.05
CA LEU A 154 9.76 9.52 16.34
C LEU A 154 10.30 10.17 15.05
N ARG A 155 10.97 9.42 14.21
CA ARG A 155 11.48 9.91 12.94
C ARG A 155 10.35 10.24 11.95
N SER A 156 9.31 9.40 11.87
CA SER A 156 8.07 9.69 11.11
C SER A 156 7.44 11.01 11.58
N ILE A 157 7.34 11.22 12.90
CA ILE A 157 6.83 12.48 13.50
C ILE A 157 7.69 13.68 13.08
N GLN A 158 9.02 13.54 13.11
CA GLN A 158 9.92 14.63 12.69
C GLN A 158 9.73 15.01 11.22
N LEU A 159 9.61 14.00 10.33
CA LEU A 159 9.35 14.23 8.90
C LEU A 159 7.98 14.87 8.69
N ALA A 160 6.95 14.37 9.34
CA ALA A 160 5.58 14.90 9.22
C ALA A 160 5.46 16.36 9.70
N ARG A 161 6.18 16.75 10.75
CA ARG A 161 6.19 18.13 11.26
C ARG A 161 6.74 19.13 10.25
N GLY A 162 7.59 18.70 9.33
CA GLY A 162 8.15 19.56 8.28
C GLY A 162 7.13 20.08 7.26
N ASP A 163 6.04 19.32 7.03
CA ASP A 163 4.92 19.71 6.15
C ASP A 163 3.64 18.96 6.58
N LEU A 164 3.13 19.34 7.77
CA LEU A 164 1.98 18.68 8.38
C LEU A 164 0.73 18.77 7.53
N SER A 165 0.52 19.88 6.82
CA SER A 165 -0.64 20.07 5.95
C SER A 165 -0.66 19.05 4.80
N ARG A 166 0.48 18.76 4.22
CA ARG A 166 0.63 17.77 3.17
C ARG A 166 0.34 16.35 3.68
N VAL A 167 0.91 15.98 4.83
CA VAL A 167 0.65 14.68 5.46
C VAL A 167 -0.84 14.54 5.74
N PHE A 168 -1.44 15.56 6.35
CA PHE A 168 -2.87 15.59 6.67
C PHE A 168 -3.74 15.37 5.41
N ILE A 169 -3.51 16.14 4.35
CA ILE A 169 -4.30 16.06 3.11
C ILE A 169 -4.17 14.66 2.48
N VAL A 170 -2.95 14.12 2.37
CA VAL A 170 -2.72 12.79 1.75
C VAL A 170 -3.37 11.69 2.58
N VAL A 171 -3.21 11.70 3.91
CA VAL A 171 -3.81 10.69 4.79
C VAL A 171 -5.33 10.79 4.80
N VAL A 172 -5.90 11.99 4.90
CA VAL A 172 -7.37 12.17 4.91
C VAL A 172 -7.98 11.71 3.59
N ILE A 173 -7.43 12.14 2.44
CA ILE A 173 -7.95 11.71 1.13
C ILE A 173 -7.83 10.19 0.98
N SER A 174 -6.71 9.59 1.38
CA SER A 174 -6.52 8.14 1.36
C SER A 174 -7.57 7.43 2.22
N THR A 175 -7.81 7.89 3.44
CA THR A 175 -8.81 7.32 4.35
C THR A 175 -10.24 7.45 3.78
N VAL A 176 -10.59 8.60 3.21
CA VAL A 176 -11.91 8.81 2.58
C VAL A 176 -12.09 7.87 1.39
N LEU A 177 -11.08 7.74 0.52
CA LEU A 177 -11.13 6.82 -0.61
C LEU A 177 -11.29 5.35 -0.15
N GLN A 178 -10.58 4.94 0.90
CA GLN A 178 -10.72 3.62 1.50
C GLN A 178 -12.15 3.37 1.99
N PHE A 179 -12.71 4.36 2.69
CA PHE A 179 -14.08 4.26 3.18
C PHE A 179 -15.09 4.18 2.04
N VAL A 180 -14.91 4.94 0.97
CA VAL A 180 -15.77 4.88 -0.24
C VAL A 180 -15.70 3.49 -0.88
N VAL A 181 -14.50 2.92 -1.05
CA VAL A 181 -14.34 1.56 -1.60
C VAL A 181 -15.01 0.53 -0.70
N PHE A 182 -14.81 0.63 0.62
CA PHE A 182 -15.48 -0.25 1.58
C PHE A 182 -17.02 -0.12 1.49
N ALA A 183 -17.56 1.09 1.47
CA ALA A 183 -19.00 1.33 1.41
C ALA A 183 -19.63 0.80 0.11
N LEU A 184 -18.95 0.96 -1.03
CA LEU A 184 -19.37 0.40 -2.30
C LEU A 184 -19.41 -1.13 -2.26
N LEU A 185 -18.36 -1.76 -1.76
CA LEU A 185 -18.32 -3.22 -1.62
C LEU A 185 -19.35 -3.71 -0.62
N PHE A 186 -19.52 -3.02 0.50
CA PHE A 186 -20.51 -3.34 1.49
C PHE A 186 -21.94 -3.27 0.91
N SER A 187 -22.25 -2.28 0.09
CA SER A 187 -23.57 -2.18 -0.56
C SER A 187 -23.83 -3.34 -1.55
N ILE A 188 -22.78 -3.94 -2.14
CA ILE A 188 -22.90 -5.10 -3.04
C ILE A 188 -23.18 -6.39 -2.25
N PHE A 189 -22.56 -6.54 -1.08
CA PHE A 189 -22.66 -7.75 -0.25
C PHE A 189 -23.79 -7.69 0.79
N MET A 190 -24.40 -6.52 0.96
CA MET A 190 -25.48 -6.34 1.94
C MET A 190 -26.65 -7.25 1.61
N PRO A 191 -27.08 -8.12 2.53
CA PRO A 191 -28.26 -8.96 2.31
C PRO A 191 -29.54 -8.10 2.30
N ASP A 192 -30.59 -8.61 1.65
CA ASP A 192 -31.92 -8.01 1.72
C ASP A 192 -32.46 -8.17 3.15
N LEU A 193 -32.36 -7.12 3.93
CA LEU A 193 -32.87 -7.09 5.29
C LEU A 193 -34.39 -6.83 5.25
N ASN A 194 -35.21 -7.86 5.55
CA ASN A 194 -36.63 -7.70 5.77
C ASN A 194 -36.86 -7.11 7.17
N LEU A 195 -36.58 -5.81 7.32
CA LEU A 195 -36.84 -5.09 8.56
C LEU A 195 -38.33 -4.74 8.65
N ASN A 196 -39.06 -5.50 9.42
CA ASN A 196 -40.46 -5.14 9.81
C ASN A 196 -40.40 -4.01 10.85
N ILE A 197 -40.23 -2.78 10.37
CA ILE A 197 -40.25 -1.59 11.24
C ILE A 197 -41.71 -1.14 11.39
N GLU A 198 -42.27 -1.30 12.57
CA GLU A 198 -43.52 -0.62 12.92
C GLU A 198 -43.22 0.88 13.12
N PRO A 199 -43.94 1.78 12.43
CA PRO A 199 -43.58 3.20 12.37
C PRO A 199 -43.61 3.98 13.69
N ASP A 200 -44.14 3.39 14.75
CA ASP A 200 -44.53 4.12 15.98
C ASP A 200 -43.54 3.94 17.16
N ASP A 201 -42.43 3.25 16.96
CA ASP A 201 -41.56 2.90 18.09
C ASP A 201 -40.32 3.82 18.13
N SER A 202 -40.42 4.95 18.82
CA SER A 202 -39.31 5.90 19.01
C SER A 202 -38.11 5.32 19.81
N GLY A 203 -38.28 4.12 20.39
CA GLY A 203 -37.21 3.33 21.06
C GLY A 203 -36.58 2.24 20.18
N ALA A 204 -37.08 2.05 18.95
CA ALA A 204 -36.68 0.92 18.09
C ALA A 204 -35.27 1.05 17.53
N LEU A 205 -34.71 2.24 17.40
CA LEU A 205 -33.43 2.47 16.70
C LEU A 205 -32.23 1.72 17.32
N PRO A 206 -32.03 1.67 18.66
CA PRO A 206 -30.96 0.87 19.27
C PRO A 206 -31.19 -0.65 19.13
N ILE A 207 -32.45 -1.10 19.24
CA ILE A 207 -32.80 -2.51 19.10
C ILE A 207 -32.58 -2.95 17.66
N LEU A 208 -33.03 -2.18 16.70
CA LEU A 208 -32.88 -2.39 15.27
C LEU A 208 -31.41 -2.42 14.84
N LEU A 209 -30.60 -1.48 15.36
CA LEU A 209 -29.15 -1.49 15.16
C LEU A 209 -28.51 -2.77 15.72
N SER A 210 -28.94 -3.22 16.90
CA SER A 210 -28.43 -4.45 17.50
C SER A 210 -28.82 -5.69 16.70
N GLU A 211 -30.01 -5.77 16.16
CA GLU A 211 -30.48 -6.86 15.30
C GLU A 211 -29.71 -6.89 13.99
N ILE A 212 -29.54 -5.74 13.32
CA ILE A 212 -28.75 -5.63 12.09
C ILE A 212 -27.30 -6.05 12.33
N LEU A 213 -26.68 -5.56 13.39
CA LEU A 213 -25.27 -5.87 13.67
C LEU A 213 -25.03 -7.32 14.11
N ASN A 214 -26.05 -7.98 14.64
CA ASN A 214 -26.00 -9.39 15.03
C ASN A 214 -26.45 -10.34 13.90
N ASP A 215 -26.95 -9.82 12.78
CA ASP A 215 -27.30 -10.64 11.63
C ASP A 215 -26.06 -11.29 11.02
N PRO A 216 -26.04 -12.64 10.87
CA PRO A 216 -24.88 -13.33 10.29
C PRO A 216 -24.55 -12.90 8.86
N GLY A 217 -25.57 -12.55 8.06
CA GLY A 217 -25.39 -12.08 6.69
C GLY A 217 -24.72 -10.70 6.65
N VAL A 218 -25.14 -9.78 7.54
CA VAL A 218 -24.50 -8.46 7.68
C VAL A 218 -23.06 -8.60 8.15
N THR A 219 -22.80 -9.43 9.16
CA THR A 219 -21.44 -9.71 9.65
C THR A 219 -20.55 -10.26 8.53
N MET A 220 -21.08 -11.18 7.71
CA MET A 220 -20.36 -11.72 6.56
C MET A 220 -20.12 -10.65 5.47
N ALA A 221 -21.11 -9.80 5.19
CA ALA A 221 -20.99 -8.68 4.26
C ALA A 221 -19.89 -7.70 4.69
N ILE A 222 -19.85 -7.35 5.98
CA ILE A 222 -18.79 -6.49 6.55
C ILE A 222 -17.41 -7.14 6.33
N ARG A 223 -17.25 -8.41 6.65
CA ARG A 223 -15.98 -9.13 6.50
C ARG A 223 -15.52 -9.18 5.06
N TRP A 224 -16.37 -9.61 4.13
CA TRP A 224 -16.02 -9.65 2.70
C TRP A 224 -15.65 -8.27 2.17
N SER A 225 -16.42 -7.24 2.53
CA SER A 225 -16.16 -5.87 2.11
C SER A 225 -14.85 -5.35 2.66
N GLN A 226 -14.54 -5.65 3.92
CA GLN A 226 -13.29 -5.27 4.55
C GLN A 226 -12.08 -5.94 3.89
N TYR A 227 -12.14 -7.25 3.63
CA TYR A 227 -11.02 -7.97 3.01
C TYR A 227 -10.81 -7.56 1.56
N LEU A 228 -11.88 -7.42 0.77
CA LEU A 228 -11.78 -6.98 -0.61
C LEU A 228 -11.32 -5.51 -0.73
N ALA A 229 -11.85 -4.63 0.12
CA ALA A 229 -11.37 -3.25 0.18
C ALA A 229 -9.88 -3.21 0.56
N SER A 230 -9.46 -4.06 1.49
CA SER A 230 -8.06 -4.18 1.89
C SER A 230 -7.18 -4.69 0.76
N LEU A 231 -7.61 -5.73 0.08
CA LEU A 231 -6.87 -6.31 -1.05
C LEU A 231 -6.67 -5.32 -2.19
N LEU A 232 -7.68 -4.49 -2.46
CA LEU A 232 -7.67 -3.55 -3.57
C LEU A 232 -7.07 -2.19 -3.17
N PHE A 233 -7.37 -1.68 -1.98
CA PHE A 233 -7.05 -0.30 -1.64
C PHE A 233 -5.80 -0.14 -0.76
N TYR A 234 -5.54 -1.04 0.20
CA TYR A 234 -4.35 -0.89 1.05
C TYR A 234 -3.03 -0.83 0.31
N PRO A 235 -2.80 -1.59 -0.78
CA PRO A 235 -1.58 -1.44 -1.56
C PRO A 235 -1.43 -0.04 -2.16
N PHE A 236 -2.53 0.54 -2.62
CA PHE A 236 -2.52 1.92 -3.13
C PHE A 236 -2.22 2.93 -2.02
N ALA A 237 -2.84 2.79 -0.84
CA ALA A 237 -2.54 3.62 0.33
C ALA A 237 -1.08 3.48 0.78
N SER A 238 -0.53 2.27 0.76
CA SER A 238 0.88 2.00 1.08
C SER A 238 1.84 2.64 0.08
N LEU A 239 1.50 2.64 -1.21
CA LEU A 239 2.25 3.40 -2.23
C LEU A 239 2.23 4.91 -1.94
N LEU A 240 1.05 5.45 -1.60
CA LEU A 240 0.92 6.87 -1.25
C LEU A 240 1.76 7.25 -0.03
N SER A 241 1.71 6.45 1.04
CA SER A 241 2.54 6.64 2.25
C SER A 241 4.03 6.58 1.91
N THR A 242 4.45 5.62 1.09
CA THR A 242 5.82 5.47 0.65
C THR A 242 6.29 6.68 -0.17
N PHE A 243 5.53 7.13 -1.15
CA PHE A 243 5.89 8.31 -1.94
C PHE A 243 5.82 9.61 -1.15
N LEU A 244 4.90 9.72 -0.20
CA LEU A 244 4.86 10.83 0.73
C LEU A 244 6.13 10.90 1.58
N TYR A 245 6.60 9.74 2.09
CA TYR A 245 7.88 9.66 2.79
C TYR A 245 9.04 10.16 1.92
N PHE A 246 9.18 9.64 0.69
CA PHE A 246 10.25 10.06 -0.22
C PHE A 246 10.18 11.55 -0.57
N ASP A 247 8.99 12.09 -0.82
CA ASP A 247 8.79 13.52 -1.10
C ASP A 247 9.22 14.40 0.10
N LEU A 248 8.83 14.02 1.33
CA LEU A 248 9.20 14.74 2.53
C LEU A 248 10.70 14.63 2.85
N ALA A 249 11.27 13.42 2.71
CA ALA A 249 12.70 13.18 2.91
C ALA A 249 13.54 14.00 1.92
N GLN A 250 13.10 14.09 0.65
CA GLN A 250 13.74 14.90 -0.36
C GLN A 250 13.61 16.40 -0.08
N ARG A 251 12.46 16.87 0.42
CA ARG A 251 12.26 18.28 0.80
C ARG A 251 13.16 18.69 1.95
N GLN A 252 13.38 17.79 2.89
CA GLN A 252 14.26 18.01 4.04
C GLN A 252 15.73 17.69 3.74
N GLN A 253 16.07 17.28 2.50
CA GLN A 253 17.42 16.94 2.05
C GLN A 253 18.10 15.85 2.91
N VAL A 254 17.32 14.91 3.44
CA VAL A 254 17.84 13.80 4.26
C VAL A 254 17.92 12.48 3.51
N LEU A 255 17.42 12.43 2.27
CA LEU A 255 17.43 11.23 1.44
C LEU A 255 18.83 10.97 0.87
N ASN A 256 19.42 9.83 1.21
CA ASN A 256 20.70 9.37 0.66
C ASN A 256 20.44 8.32 -0.43
N LEU A 257 20.44 8.76 -1.70
CA LEU A 257 20.18 7.88 -2.86
C LEU A 257 21.28 6.82 -3.06
N GLU A 258 22.54 7.14 -2.78
CA GLU A 258 23.65 6.18 -2.91
C GLU A 258 23.50 5.03 -1.90
N HIS A 259 23.08 5.35 -0.68
CA HIS A 259 22.79 4.33 0.33
C HIS A 259 21.61 3.42 -0.10
N LEU A 260 20.55 4.01 -0.66
CA LEU A 260 19.41 3.25 -1.17
C LEU A 260 19.74 2.37 -2.36
N GLU A 261 20.61 2.83 -3.26
CA GLU A 261 21.08 2.04 -4.39
C GLU A 261 21.89 0.82 -3.92
N LYS A 262 22.83 1.02 -2.98
CA LYS A 262 23.57 -0.08 -2.35
C LYS A 262 22.66 -1.06 -1.65
N PHE A 263 21.66 -0.58 -0.91
CA PHE A 263 20.67 -1.40 -0.24
C PHE A 263 19.82 -2.20 -1.25
N SER A 264 19.35 -1.57 -2.33
CA SER A 264 18.64 -2.23 -3.42
C SER A 264 19.46 -3.33 -4.06
N ASN A 265 20.74 -3.06 -4.39
CA ASN A 265 21.65 -4.02 -4.99
C ASN A 265 21.95 -5.20 -4.06
N GLN A 266 22.02 -4.99 -2.74
CA GLN A 266 22.19 -6.07 -1.78
C GLN A 266 20.97 -6.98 -1.69
N LEU A 267 19.76 -6.43 -1.79
CA LEU A 267 18.53 -7.20 -1.68
C LEU A 267 18.08 -7.84 -2.99
N PHE A 268 18.27 -7.16 -4.10
CA PHE A 268 17.66 -7.50 -5.39
C PHE A 268 18.69 -7.68 -6.52
N GLY A 269 20.00 -7.53 -6.23
CA GLY A 269 21.04 -7.49 -7.27
C GLY A 269 21.10 -8.72 -8.17
N THR A 270 20.81 -9.91 -7.62
CA THR A 270 20.70 -11.14 -8.42
C THR A 270 19.51 -11.09 -9.38
N ASP A 271 18.33 -10.71 -8.90
CA ASP A 271 17.12 -10.65 -9.69
C ASP A 271 17.19 -9.53 -10.76
N ILE A 272 17.87 -8.41 -10.45
CA ILE A 272 18.11 -7.33 -11.40
C ILE A 272 18.99 -7.80 -12.55
N ASN A 273 20.07 -8.53 -12.23
CA ASN A 273 20.99 -9.04 -13.22
C ASN A 273 20.38 -10.15 -14.10
N GLU A 274 19.60 -11.06 -13.49
CA GLU A 274 18.90 -12.12 -14.23
C GLU A 274 17.86 -11.53 -15.20
N LYS A 275 17.10 -10.51 -14.76
CA LYS A 275 16.14 -9.86 -15.64
C LYS A 275 16.82 -9.07 -16.76
N ALA A 276 17.88 -8.33 -16.46
CA ALA A 276 18.63 -7.61 -17.48
C ALA A 276 19.23 -8.56 -18.53
N ALA A 277 19.68 -9.75 -18.12
CA ALA A 277 20.15 -10.78 -19.03
C ALA A 277 19.00 -11.34 -19.89
N ALA A 278 17.83 -11.60 -19.29
CA ALA A 278 16.66 -12.10 -20.03
C ALA A 278 16.13 -11.06 -21.05
N ASP A 279 16.03 -9.79 -20.64
CA ASP A 279 15.60 -8.70 -21.53
C ASP A 279 16.58 -8.50 -22.69
N LYS A 280 17.88 -8.72 -22.47
CA LYS A 280 18.91 -8.67 -23.53
C LYS A 280 18.78 -9.85 -24.50
N GLN A 281 18.55 -11.07 -23.99
CA GLN A 281 18.31 -12.23 -24.84
C GLN A 281 17.06 -12.08 -25.70
N ALA A 282 15.96 -11.61 -25.11
CA ALA A 282 14.71 -11.35 -25.85
C ALA A 282 14.90 -10.31 -26.97
N ALA A 283 15.67 -9.25 -26.70
CA ALA A 283 15.99 -8.24 -27.72
C ALA A 283 16.90 -8.79 -28.83
N GLU A 284 17.82 -9.70 -28.52
CA GLU A 284 18.67 -10.35 -29.50
C GLU A 284 17.85 -11.34 -30.38
N GLU A 285 16.90 -12.07 -29.80
CA GLU A 285 16.00 -12.97 -30.53
C GLU A 285 15.07 -12.19 -31.48
N GLU A 286 14.53 -11.03 -31.04
CA GLU A 286 13.67 -10.18 -31.88
C GLU A 286 14.41 -9.64 -33.12
N ILE A 287 15.71 -9.36 -32.99
CA ILE A 287 16.55 -8.91 -34.12
C ILE A 287 16.79 -10.05 -35.12
N ILE A 288 16.90 -11.29 -34.65
CA ILE A 288 17.16 -12.47 -35.52
C ILE A 288 15.88 -12.86 -36.28
N GLU A 289 14.69 -12.71 -35.68
CA GLU A 289 13.42 -13.05 -36.29
C GLU A 289 12.91 -11.98 -37.28
N THR A 290 13.48 -10.79 -37.30
CA THR A 290 13.09 -9.79 -38.30
C THR A 290 13.66 -10.22 -39.65
N PRO A 291 12.85 -10.72 -40.60
CA PRO A 291 13.37 -11.11 -41.93
C PRO A 291 13.99 -9.88 -42.56
N VAL A 292 15.27 -9.95 -42.92
CA VAL A 292 15.91 -8.93 -43.76
C VAL A 292 15.02 -8.75 -44.96
N ALA A 293 14.27 -7.64 -45.01
CA ALA A 293 13.49 -7.30 -46.17
C ALA A 293 14.44 -7.34 -47.36
N GLU A 294 14.24 -8.31 -48.20
CA GLU A 294 14.98 -8.52 -49.45
C GLU A 294 14.95 -7.18 -50.18
N ILE A 295 16.12 -6.51 -50.22
CA ILE A 295 16.26 -5.26 -50.97
C ILE A 295 16.03 -5.66 -52.42
N VAL A 296 14.79 -5.56 -52.88
CA VAL A 296 14.48 -5.67 -54.29
C VAL A 296 15.12 -4.44 -54.93
N ASP A 297 16.23 -4.68 -55.64
CA ASP A 297 16.85 -3.66 -56.47
C ASP A 297 15.78 -3.12 -57.41
N PRO A 298 15.58 -1.81 -57.47
CA PRO A 298 14.62 -1.19 -58.39
C PRO A 298 15.04 -1.55 -59.81
N GLU A 299 14.16 -2.27 -60.55
CA GLU A 299 14.33 -2.48 -61.99
C GLU A 299 14.64 -1.15 -62.69
N PRO A 300 15.66 -1.11 -63.56
CA PRO A 300 15.98 0.12 -64.30
C PRO A 300 14.80 0.50 -65.16
N SER A 301 14.27 1.71 -64.94
CA SER A 301 13.16 2.26 -65.71
C SER A 301 13.51 2.35 -67.20
N ALA A 302 12.64 1.80 -68.04
CA ALA A 302 12.77 1.68 -69.50
C ALA A 302 12.58 3.02 -70.25
N GLU A 303 13.04 4.16 -69.71
CA GLU A 303 12.84 5.50 -70.26
C GLU A 303 14.09 6.16 -70.82
N ASP A 304 15.21 5.41 -71.08
CA ASP A 304 16.39 5.98 -71.72
C ASP A 304 16.73 5.35 -73.06
N LYS A 305 15.67 5.07 -73.88
CA LYS A 305 15.85 4.77 -75.32
C LYS A 305 14.95 5.64 -76.17
N GLU A 306 15.24 6.91 -76.23
CA GLU A 306 14.88 7.79 -77.34
C GLU A 306 15.48 9.17 -77.12
N LYS A 307 16.77 9.32 -77.55
CA LYS A 307 17.28 10.53 -78.30
C LYS A 307 18.72 10.31 -78.71
#